data_54082f026cb6bfc8fabc1a58b1f6831a
#
_entry.id   54082f026cb6bfc8fabc1a58b1f6831a
#
_cell.length_a   1.000
_cell.length_b   1.000
_cell.length_c   1.000
_cell.angle_alpha   90.00
_cell.angle_beta   90.00
_cell.angle_gamma   90.00
#
_symmetry.space_group_name_H-M   'P 1'
#
loop_
_entity.id
_entity.type
_entity.pdbx_description
1 polymer ?
#
loop_
_entity_poly.entity_id
_entity_poly.type
_entity_poly.pdbx_seq_one_letter_code
_entity_poly.pdbx_strand_id
1 'polypeptide(L)'
;MLKLIVAFAVLLPGAAAAQGMGAADARHLLNRTGFDARLEEIDVFARFSRREGVERLLAGAGGAARTPAPGWVTEWTDPRRYRQMDAEQRRLFVREQVERGLELKGWWLAEMVGTDSPLTERMTLFWHNHFTSGLQKVRAPALMYRQNVLLRRHALGNFAELLHAVSRDPAMLVYLDAATNRRGQPNENFAREVMELFTLGEGRYAEGDIREAARAFTGWSIDPATGEYLFRRGLHDDAEKTVLGRSGSLRGEDVLDILLAQPATAEFVAAKLWREFVAPQPDPAGVARVAAVFRASGYDIRSALRALLMTDAFWAPENRAALIKSPVELVAGTLRQFDIGFGDPLPFVLLLRALGQDILSPPNVKGWPGGEAWINSTTLLARKQFLDRVFRVEETRIAMQRPAERENMQALKPGARRFMQALADLQFSARDWQRPFEGREAMVPAVLLAAAPAGSPSGEGMDYVRALLADPVYQLK
;
A
#
# COMPACT_ATOMS: atom_id res chain seq x y z
N MET A 1 -48.03 -49.44 44.13
CA MET A 1 -46.93 -48.48 44.20
C MET A 1 -46.54 -48.11 42.75
N LEU A 2 -47.03 -46.96 42.25
CA LEU A 2 -46.81 -46.49 40.85
C LEU A 2 -45.65 -45.51 40.89
N LYS A 3 -44.51 -45.82 40.21
CA LYS A 3 -43.35 -44.94 40.12
C LYS A 3 -43.57 -43.97 38.96
N LEU A 4 -43.74 -42.71 39.33
CA LEU A 4 -43.77 -41.58 38.35
C LEU A 4 -42.35 -41.30 37.89
N ILE A 5 -42.07 -41.49 36.62
CA ILE A 5 -40.81 -41.07 35.97
C ILE A 5 -41.06 -39.67 35.44
N VAL A 6 -40.44 -38.65 36.06
CA VAL A 6 -40.41 -37.29 35.56
C VAL A 6 -39.23 -37.18 34.60
N ALA A 7 -39.50 -37.06 33.30
CA ALA A 7 -38.48 -36.78 32.30
C ALA A 7 -38.18 -35.28 32.32
N PHE A 8 -36.97 -34.91 32.73
CA PHE A 8 -36.41 -33.56 32.59
C PHE A 8 -35.96 -33.38 31.10
N ALA A 9 -36.74 -32.62 30.35
CA ALA A 9 -36.29 -32.16 29.05
C ALA A 9 -35.25 -31.03 29.22
N VAL A 10 -33.99 -31.34 29.02
CA VAL A 10 -32.91 -30.33 28.92
C VAL A 10 -33.09 -29.60 27.57
N LEU A 11 -33.68 -28.41 27.62
CA LEU A 11 -33.64 -27.46 26.53
C LEU A 11 -32.20 -26.99 26.36
N LEU A 12 -31.47 -27.58 25.40
CA LEU A 12 -30.23 -27.01 24.91
C LEU A 12 -30.55 -25.65 24.30
N PRO A 13 -29.88 -24.55 24.67
CA PRO A 13 -30.05 -23.28 24.00
C PRO A 13 -29.62 -23.47 22.53
N GLY A 14 -30.57 -23.29 21.62
CA GLY A 14 -30.27 -23.26 20.20
C GLY A 14 -29.19 -22.22 19.97
N ALA A 15 -28.08 -22.65 19.35
CA ALA A 15 -27.08 -21.72 18.86
C ALA A 15 -27.78 -20.77 17.91
N ALA A 16 -28.01 -19.53 18.32
CA ALA A 16 -28.46 -18.47 17.45
C ALA A 16 -27.43 -18.45 16.31
N ALA A 17 -27.84 -18.78 15.08
CA ALA A 17 -26.99 -18.68 13.91
C ALA A 17 -26.48 -17.25 13.92
N ALA A 18 -25.16 -17.08 13.99
CA ALA A 18 -24.53 -15.75 14.01
C ALA A 18 -25.02 -15.01 12.76
N GLN A 19 -25.73 -13.90 12.97
CA GLN A 19 -26.25 -13.11 11.86
C GLN A 19 -25.09 -12.58 11.05
N GLY A 20 -25.09 -12.83 9.72
CA GLY A 20 -24.07 -12.32 8.80
C GLY A 20 -23.96 -10.80 8.89
N MET A 21 -22.78 -10.25 8.58
CA MET A 21 -22.53 -8.81 8.66
C MET A 21 -23.33 -7.99 7.64
N GLY A 22 -23.83 -8.62 6.57
CA GLY A 22 -24.54 -7.97 5.49
C GLY A 22 -23.61 -7.27 4.48
N ALA A 23 -24.17 -6.88 3.34
CA ALA A 23 -23.40 -6.36 2.20
C ALA A 23 -22.67 -5.03 2.52
N ALA A 24 -23.30 -4.14 3.28
CA ALA A 24 -22.71 -2.84 3.62
C ALA A 24 -21.45 -2.96 4.48
N ASP A 25 -21.47 -3.83 5.48
CA ASP A 25 -20.30 -4.10 6.33
C ASP A 25 -19.23 -4.88 5.58
N ALA A 26 -19.62 -5.87 4.77
CA ALA A 26 -18.69 -6.63 3.93
C ALA A 26 -17.95 -5.71 2.96
N ARG A 27 -18.68 -4.84 2.26
CA ARG A 27 -18.07 -3.81 1.38
C ARG A 27 -17.12 -2.91 2.17
N HIS A 28 -17.55 -2.39 3.32
CA HIS A 28 -16.71 -1.52 4.14
C HIS A 28 -15.39 -2.21 4.53
N LEU A 29 -15.46 -3.45 5.03
CA LEU A 29 -14.27 -4.22 5.38
C LEU A 29 -13.34 -4.39 4.18
N LEU A 30 -13.85 -4.88 3.06
CA LEU A 30 -13.06 -5.21 1.88
C LEU A 30 -12.46 -3.97 1.20
N ASN A 31 -13.21 -2.87 1.11
CA ASN A 31 -12.71 -1.65 0.48
C ASN A 31 -11.69 -0.92 1.35
N ARG A 32 -11.83 -0.98 2.69
CA ARG A 32 -10.83 -0.41 3.60
C ARG A 32 -9.52 -1.18 3.58
N THR A 33 -9.59 -2.49 3.42
CA THR A 33 -8.43 -3.39 3.53
C THR A 33 -7.88 -3.86 2.18
N GLY A 34 -8.47 -3.42 1.08
CA GLY A 34 -8.07 -3.78 -0.28
C GLY A 34 -8.16 -2.62 -1.27
N PHE A 35 -8.50 -2.97 -2.51
CA PHE A 35 -8.67 -2.05 -3.65
C PHE A 35 -10.04 -2.31 -4.27
N ASP A 36 -11.07 -1.72 -3.74
CA ASP A 36 -12.49 -1.91 -4.05
C ASP A 36 -12.88 -3.39 -4.32
N ALA A 37 -13.98 -3.81 -3.75
CA ALA A 37 -14.42 -5.20 -3.84
C ALA A 37 -15.39 -5.40 -5.01
N ARG A 38 -15.35 -6.60 -5.61
CA ARG A 38 -16.36 -7.07 -6.55
C ARG A 38 -17.62 -7.52 -5.80
N LEU A 39 -18.77 -7.55 -6.49
CA LEU A 39 -20.03 -7.99 -5.89
C LEU A 39 -19.93 -9.40 -5.29
N GLU A 40 -19.26 -10.32 -6.00
CA GLU A 40 -19.10 -11.70 -5.55
C GLU A 40 -18.29 -11.81 -4.25
N GLU A 41 -17.26 -10.98 -4.08
CA GLU A 41 -16.46 -10.91 -2.84
C GLU A 41 -17.34 -10.38 -1.69
N ILE A 42 -18.14 -9.35 -1.96
CA ILE A 42 -19.09 -8.78 -0.99
C ILE A 42 -20.14 -9.83 -0.59
N ASP A 43 -20.72 -10.56 -1.55
CA ASP A 43 -21.71 -11.60 -1.28
C ASP A 43 -21.17 -12.74 -0.42
N VAL A 44 -19.90 -13.10 -0.63
CA VAL A 44 -19.22 -14.11 0.21
C VAL A 44 -19.04 -13.61 1.63
N PHE A 45 -18.50 -12.39 1.79
CA PHE A 45 -18.21 -11.83 3.11
C PHE A 45 -19.46 -11.42 3.89
N ALA A 46 -20.54 -11.02 3.22
CA ALA A 46 -21.81 -10.65 3.82
C ALA A 46 -22.44 -11.77 4.67
N ARG A 47 -22.09 -13.02 4.39
CA ARG A 47 -22.61 -14.22 5.10
C ARG A 47 -21.88 -14.47 6.43
N PHE A 48 -20.67 -13.94 6.62
CA PHE A 48 -19.89 -14.07 7.84
C PHE A 48 -20.30 -13.00 8.86
N SER A 49 -20.16 -13.30 10.16
CA SER A 49 -20.12 -12.26 11.18
C SER A 49 -18.89 -11.34 10.96
N ARG A 50 -18.90 -10.14 11.53
CA ARG A 50 -17.74 -9.21 11.48
C ARG A 50 -16.44 -9.90 11.92
N ARG A 51 -16.49 -10.69 12.99
CA ARG A 51 -15.35 -11.44 13.51
C ARG A 51 -14.82 -12.47 12.51
N GLU A 52 -15.71 -13.32 12.00
CA GLU A 52 -15.33 -14.35 11.03
C GLU A 52 -14.78 -13.72 9.73
N GLY A 53 -15.38 -12.61 9.26
CA GLY A 53 -14.90 -11.88 8.10
C GLY A 53 -13.49 -11.34 8.31
N VAL A 54 -13.20 -10.72 9.46
CA VAL A 54 -11.86 -10.24 9.81
C VAL A 54 -10.86 -11.39 9.91
N GLU A 55 -11.21 -12.50 10.58
CA GLU A 55 -10.30 -13.66 10.66
C GLU A 55 -10.02 -14.28 9.29
N ARG A 56 -11.05 -14.42 8.44
CA ARG A 56 -10.89 -14.93 7.08
C ARG A 56 -10.00 -14.02 6.22
N LEU A 57 -10.18 -12.70 6.33
CA LEU A 57 -9.34 -11.72 5.64
C LEU A 57 -7.87 -11.84 6.04
N LEU A 58 -7.59 -11.93 7.35
CA LEU A 58 -6.24 -12.05 7.88
C LEU A 58 -5.60 -13.41 7.56
N ALA A 59 -6.39 -14.49 7.57
CA ALA A 59 -5.89 -15.83 7.23
C ALA A 59 -5.57 -15.98 5.73
N GLY A 60 -6.32 -15.30 4.85
CA GLY A 60 -6.12 -15.33 3.40
C GLY A 60 -4.92 -14.54 2.89
N ALA A 61 -4.24 -13.81 3.78
CA ALA A 61 -3.12 -12.95 3.40
C ALA A 61 -1.85 -13.77 3.10
N GLY A 62 -1.39 -13.73 1.85
CA GLY A 62 -0.17 -14.40 1.37
C GLY A 62 1.00 -13.43 1.16
N GLY A 63 2.24 -13.91 1.23
CA GLY A 63 3.45 -13.09 1.13
C GLY A 63 4.14 -13.08 -0.24
N ALA A 64 3.60 -13.74 -1.26
CA ALA A 64 4.17 -13.82 -2.60
C ALA A 64 3.31 -13.07 -3.62
N ALA A 65 3.95 -12.37 -4.56
CA ALA A 65 3.25 -11.79 -5.70
C ALA A 65 2.80 -12.88 -6.68
N ARG A 66 1.62 -12.68 -7.28
CA ARG A 66 1.08 -13.53 -8.34
C ARG A 66 1.63 -13.15 -9.72
N THR A 67 1.80 -11.84 -9.94
CA THR A 67 2.33 -11.31 -11.20
C THR A 67 3.80 -11.72 -11.36
N PRO A 68 4.17 -12.35 -12.48
CA PRO A 68 5.56 -12.71 -12.74
C PRO A 68 6.48 -11.49 -12.66
N ALA A 69 7.61 -11.66 -11.97
CA ALA A 69 8.59 -10.58 -11.85
C ALA A 69 9.23 -10.24 -13.22
N PRO A 70 9.61 -8.97 -13.45
CA PRO A 70 10.43 -8.63 -14.60
C PRO A 70 11.75 -9.42 -14.65
N GLY A 71 12.20 -9.83 -15.84
CA GLY A 71 13.35 -10.72 -16.00
C GLY A 71 14.67 -10.17 -15.46
N TRP A 72 14.81 -8.85 -15.39
CA TRP A 72 16.04 -8.15 -14.97
C TRP A 72 16.16 -7.94 -13.44
N VAL A 73 15.18 -8.34 -12.62
CA VAL A 73 15.14 -8.02 -11.17
C VAL A 73 16.31 -8.59 -10.37
N THR A 74 16.97 -9.61 -10.88
CA THR A 74 18.18 -10.21 -10.29
C THR A 74 19.48 -9.55 -10.76
N GLU A 75 19.40 -8.68 -11.76
CA GLU A 75 20.59 -8.03 -12.32
C GLU A 75 21.09 -6.93 -11.37
N TRP A 76 22.39 -6.98 -11.10
CA TRP A 76 23.08 -5.94 -10.33
C TRP A 76 24.27 -5.41 -11.11
N THR A 77 24.38 -4.11 -11.19
CA THR A 77 25.54 -3.46 -11.81
C THR A 77 26.46 -2.91 -10.71
N ASP A 78 27.64 -3.47 -10.61
CA ASP A 78 28.67 -2.99 -9.70
C ASP A 78 28.96 -1.49 -9.98
N PRO A 79 28.87 -0.59 -8.99
CA PRO A 79 29.16 0.83 -9.17
C PRO A 79 30.54 1.13 -9.72
N ARG A 80 31.50 0.21 -9.57
CA ARG A 80 32.83 0.33 -10.15
C ARG A 80 32.78 0.24 -11.68
N ARG A 81 31.93 -0.66 -12.24
CA ARG A 81 31.72 -0.77 -13.70
C ARG A 81 31.08 0.51 -14.25
N TYR A 82 30.07 1.05 -13.56
CA TYR A 82 29.44 2.31 -13.97
C TYR A 82 30.46 3.46 -14.08
N ARG A 83 31.43 3.53 -13.13
CA ARG A 83 32.48 4.55 -13.18
C ARG A 83 33.43 4.41 -14.36
N GLN A 84 33.62 3.20 -14.89
CA GLN A 84 34.46 2.89 -16.04
C GLN A 84 33.76 3.12 -17.38
N MET A 85 32.45 3.28 -17.42
CA MET A 85 31.67 3.55 -18.64
C MET A 85 32.05 4.91 -19.23
N ASP A 86 32.07 4.99 -20.56
CA ASP A 86 32.14 6.28 -21.28
C ASP A 86 30.80 7.04 -21.20
N ALA A 87 30.74 8.22 -21.80
CA ALA A 87 29.57 9.09 -21.72
C ALA A 87 28.33 8.47 -22.42
N GLU A 88 28.52 7.79 -23.54
CA GLU A 88 27.42 7.15 -24.28
C GLU A 88 26.89 5.94 -23.54
N GLN A 89 27.78 5.07 -23.06
CA GLN A 89 27.43 3.91 -22.23
C GLN A 89 26.66 4.33 -20.97
N ARG A 90 27.09 5.40 -20.27
CA ARG A 90 26.35 5.94 -19.12
C ARG A 90 24.96 6.43 -19.48
N ARG A 91 24.83 7.12 -20.62
CA ARG A 91 23.53 7.61 -21.10
C ARG A 91 22.59 6.45 -21.39
N LEU A 92 23.05 5.40 -22.06
CA LEU A 92 22.28 4.20 -22.36
C LEU A 92 21.87 3.49 -21.08
N PHE A 93 22.82 3.29 -20.16
CA PHE A 93 22.56 2.68 -18.85
C PHE A 93 21.49 3.44 -18.04
N VAL A 94 21.63 4.77 -17.94
CA VAL A 94 20.65 5.59 -17.21
C VAL A 94 19.26 5.48 -17.83
N ARG A 95 19.18 5.50 -19.16
CA ARG A 95 17.92 5.32 -19.89
C ARG A 95 17.28 3.97 -19.57
N GLU A 96 18.06 2.91 -19.62
CA GLU A 96 17.62 1.56 -19.28
C GLU A 96 17.09 1.48 -17.84
N GLN A 97 17.79 2.08 -16.85
CA GLN A 97 17.32 2.11 -15.47
C GLN A 97 15.98 2.88 -15.32
N VAL A 98 15.76 3.94 -16.09
CA VAL A 98 14.48 4.66 -16.12
C VAL A 98 13.37 3.77 -16.69
N GLU A 99 13.63 3.08 -17.82
CA GLU A 99 12.68 2.17 -18.45
C GLU A 99 12.31 1.00 -17.50
N ARG A 100 13.31 0.37 -16.87
CA ARG A 100 13.12 -0.66 -15.85
C ARG A 100 12.33 -0.15 -14.63
N GLY A 101 12.56 1.09 -14.23
CA GLY A 101 11.80 1.73 -13.15
C GLY A 101 10.30 1.90 -13.50
N LEU A 102 9.99 2.27 -14.73
CA LEU A 102 8.60 2.35 -15.22
C LEU A 102 7.95 0.98 -15.32
N GLU A 103 8.69 -0.02 -15.82
CA GLU A 103 8.23 -1.40 -15.87
C GLU A 103 7.94 -1.96 -14.47
N LEU A 104 8.81 -1.69 -13.49
CA LEU A 104 8.61 -2.10 -12.10
C LEU A 104 7.35 -1.49 -11.48
N LYS A 105 7.07 -0.21 -11.76
CA LYS A 105 5.83 0.44 -11.35
C LYS A 105 4.61 -0.23 -11.99
N GLY A 106 4.70 -0.54 -13.28
CA GLY A 106 3.66 -1.27 -14.00
C GLY A 106 3.41 -2.66 -13.43
N TRP A 107 4.48 -3.40 -13.14
CA TRP A 107 4.41 -4.71 -12.51
C TRP A 107 3.69 -4.66 -11.16
N TRP A 108 4.02 -3.69 -10.30
CA TRP A 108 3.38 -3.58 -8.99
C TRP A 108 1.92 -3.15 -9.09
N LEU A 109 1.58 -2.26 -10.01
CA LEU A 109 0.17 -1.93 -10.27
C LEU A 109 -0.61 -3.15 -10.76
N ALA A 110 -0.06 -3.93 -11.69
CA ALA A 110 -0.69 -5.15 -12.17
C ALA A 110 -0.91 -6.17 -11.03
N GLU A 111 0.05 -6.29 -10.11
CA GLU A 111 -0.11 -7.11 -8.90
C GLU A 111 -1.27 -6.59 -8.02
N MET A 112 -1.36 -5.28 -7.74
CA MET A 112 -2.45 -4.72 -6.94
C MET A 112 -3.83 -4.98 -7.55
N VAL A 113 -3.93 -4.99 -8.88
CA VAL A 113 -5.20 -5.28 -9.59
C VAL A 113 -5.51 -6.76 -9.60
N GLY A 114 -4.51 -7.62 -9.87
CA GLY A 114 -4.69 -9.06 -10.10
C GLY A 114 -4.53 -9.95 -8.88
N THR A 115 -4.14 -9.41 -7.73
CA THR A 115 -3.84 -10.21 -6.53
C THR A 115 -5.06 -10.92 -5.96
N ASP A 116 -4.85 -12.13 -5.45
CA ASP A 116 -5.82 -12.88 -4.65
C ASP A 116 -5.78 -12.47 -3.17
N SER A 117 -4.80 -11.63 -2.77
CA SER A 117 -4.64 -11.12 -1.41
C SER A 117 -4.52 -9.59 -1.39
N PRO A 118 -5.64 -8.86 -1.61
CA PRO A 118 -5.63 -7.39 -1.64
C PRO A 118 -5.08 -6.75 -0.36
N LEU A 119 -5.34 -7.35 0.80
CA LEU A 119 -4.80 -6.87 2.08
C LEU A 119 -3.26 -6.90 2.12
N THR A 120 -2.63 -7.92 1.55
CA THR A 120 -1.16 -7.99 1.48
C THR A 120 -0.60 -6.81 0.68
N GLU A 121 -1.15 -6.53 -0.50
CA GLU A 121 -0.70 -5.41 -1.33
C GLU A 121 -1.02 -4.05 -0.68
N ARG A 122 -2.16 -3.95 0.00
CA ARG A 122 -2.53 -2.77 0.79
C ARG A 122 -1.50 -2.47 1.89
N MET A 123 -1.11 -3.51 2.64
CA MET A 123 -0.10 -3.39 3.68
C MET A 123 1.30 -3.18 3.11
N THR A 124 1.63 -3.76 1.95
CA THR A 124 2.89 -3.49 1.25
C THR A 124 3.00 -2.02 0.85
N LEU A 125 1.91 -1.42 0.35
CA LEU A 125 1.85 0.00 0.02
C LEU A 125 1.95 0.87 1.29
N PHE A 126 1.28 0.48 2.37
CA PHE A 126 1.38 1.14 3.67
C PHE A 126 2.83 1.13 4.19
N TRP A 127 3.50 -0.02 4.18
CA TRP A 127 4.90 -0.12 4.63
C TRP A 127 5.86 0.61 3.69
N HIS A 128 5.61 0.65 2.39
CA HIS A 128 6.41 1.46 1.47
C HIS A 128 6.26 2.96 1.75
N ASN A 129 5.08 3.41 2.18
CA ASN A 129 4.87 4.80 2.62
C ASN A 129 5.45 5.07 4.01
N HIS A 130 5.53 4.07 4.87
CA HIS A 130 6.09 4.18 6.22
C HIS A 130 7.64 4.13 6.20
N PHE A 131 8.22 3.15 5.51
CA PHE A 131 9.66 2.98 5.30
C PHE A 131 10.04 3.55 3.94
N THR A 132 9.95 4.85 3.84
CA THR A 132 10.06 5.54 2.56
C THR A 132 11.43 5.39 1.92
N SER A 133 11.44 4.99 0.66
CA SER A 133 12.57 5.05 -0.26
C SER A 133 12.08 5.33 -1.68
N GLY A 134 12.97 5.68 -2.62
CA GLY A 134 12.50 6.06 -3.94
C GLY A 134 13.52 5.94 -5.07
N LEU A 135 13.01 5.58 -6.25
CA LEU A 135 13.78 5.41 -7.49
C LEU A 135 14.60 6.63 -7.88
N GLN A 136 14.12 7.86 -7.54
CA GLN A 136 14.81 9.11 -7.87
C GLN A 136 16.19 9.22 -7.19
N LYS A 137 16.38 8.64 -6.01
CA LYS A 137 17.66 8.62 -5.29
C LYS A 137 18.37 7.27 -5.39
N VAL A 138 17.66 6.16 -5.26
CA VAL A 138 18.24 4.81 -5.32
C VAL A 138 18.78 4.48 -6.71
N ARG A 139 18.09 4.89 -7.78
CA ARG A 139 18.48 4.74 -9.19
C ARG A 139 18.82 3.31 -9.61
N ALA A 140 18.42 2.32 -8.85
CA ALA A 140 18.63 0.90 -9.09
C ALA A 140 17.28 0.16 -8.91
N PRO A 141 16.50 -0.03 -9.98
CA PRO A 141 15.19 -0.68 -9.92
C PRO A 141 15.23 -2.09 -9.31
N ALA A 142 16.32 -2.83 -9.50
CA ALA A 142 16.49 -4.14 -8.89
C ALA A 142 16.51 -4.08 -7.35
N LEU A 143 17.13 -3.06 -6.75
CA LEU A 143 17.10 -2.87 -5.29
C LEU A 143 15.69 -2.48 -4.82
N MET A 144 14.98 -1.64 -5.55
CA MET A 144 13.60 -1.26 -5.23
C MET A 144 12.63 -2.45 -5.36
N TYR A 145 12.86 -3.36 -6.32
CA TYR A 145 12.12 -4.62 -6.40
C TYR A 145 12.38 -5.50 -5.17
N ARG A 146 13.66 -5.70 -4.79
CA ARG A 146 14.03 -6.48 -3.60
C ARG A 146 13.38 -5.92 -2.34
N GLN A 147 13.37 -4.60 -2.18
CA GLN A 147 12.69 -3.94 -1.07
C GLN A 147 11.17 -4.17 -1.12
N ASN A 148 10.52 -4.06 -2.28
CA ASN A 148 9.10 -4.33 -2.42
C ASN A 148 8.75 -5.77 -2.00
N VAL A 149 9.56 -6.76 -2.42
CA VAL A 149 9.42 -8.16 -2.01
C VAL A 149 9.63 -8.34 -0.50
N LEU A 150 10.61 -7.64 0.08
CA LEU A 150 10.86 -7.64 1.53
C LEU A 150 9.64 -7.11 2.30
N LEU A 151 9.12 -5.95 1.90
CA LEU A 151 7.94 -5.34 2.52
C LEU A 151 6.71 -6.24 2.40
N ARG A 152 6.49 -6.89 1.24
CA ARG A 152 5.40 -7.85 1.02
C ARG A 152 5.51 -9.06 1.91
N ARG A 153 6.72 -9.65 2.03
CA ARG A 153 6.96 -10.82 2.90
C ARG A 153 6.59 -10.52 4.35
N HIS A 154 6.91 -9.34 4.83
CA HIS A 154 6.66 -8.92 6.21
C HIS A 154 5.36 -8.12 6.37
N ALA A 155 4.56 -7.94 5.31
CA ALA A 155 3.39 -7.05 5.31
C ALA A 155 2.44 -7.30 6.48
N LEU A 156 2.27 -8.55 6.87
CA LEU A 156 1.40 -9.03 7.96
C LEU A 156 2.16 -9.94 8.95
N GLY A 157 3.47 -9.85 8.96
CA GLY A 157 4.34 -10.62 9.87
C GLY A 157 4.61 -9.90 11.19
N ASN A 158 5.86 -9.90 11.60
CA ASN A 158 6.34 -9.24 12.81
C ASN A 158 7.02 -7.90 12.47
N PHE A 159 6.60 -6.82 13.13
CA PHE A 159 7.14 -5.48 12.87
C PHE A 159 8.59 -5.32 13.33
N ALA A 160 9.00 -6.00 14.41
CA ALA A 160 10.40 -5.96 14.84
C ALA A 160 11.31 -6.58 13.78
N GLU A 161 10.93 -7.75 13.23
CA GLU A 161 11.65 -8.37 12.12
C GLU A 161 11.65 -7.47 10.88
N LEU A 162 10.51 -6.85 10.55
CA LEU A 162 10.41 -5.90 9.44
C LEU A 162 11.32 -4.70 9.63
N LEU A 163 11.35 -4.10 10.82
CA LEU A 163 12.21 -2.95 11.14
C LEU A 163 13.70 -3.32 10.96
N HIS A 164 14.13 -4.45 11.52
CA HIS A 164 15.50 -4.94 11.35
C HIS A 164 15.83 -5.25 9.88
N ALA A 165 14.92 -5.87 9.14
CA ALA A 165 15.14 -6.24 7.74
C ALA A 165 15.23 -5.02 6.84
N VAL A 166 14.30 -4.04 6.97
CA VAL A 166 14.28 -2.84 6.13
C VAL A 166 15.44 -1.89 6.47
N SER A 167 15.89 -1.87 7.72
CA SER A 167 17.04 -1.07 8.14
C SER A 167 18.35 -1.53 7.48
N ARG A 168 18.46 -2.80 7.11
CA ARG A 168 19.59 -3.39 6.38
C ARG A 168 19.34 -3.50 4.88
N ASP A 169 18.17 -3.11 4.42
CA ASP A 169 17.83 -3.18 2.99
C ASP A 169 18.72 -2.24 2.17
N PRO A 170 19.36 -2.72 1.09
CA PRO A 170 20.28 -1.89 0.30
C PRO A 170 19.64 -0.65 -0.32
N ALA A 171 18.34 -0.70 -0.72
CA ALA A 171 17.66 0.50 -1.22
C ALA A 171 17.51 1.55 -0.12
N MET A 172 17.18 1.13 1.11
CA MET A 172 17.10 2.00 2.27
C MET A 172 18.47 2.60 2.62
N LEU A 173 19.54 1.79 2.63
CA LEU A 173 20.91 2.24 2.91
C LEU A 173 21.38 3.29 1.90
N VAL A 174 21.01 3.15 0.62
CA VAL A 174 21.28 4.19 -0.40
C VAL A 174 20.40 5.42 -0.16
N TYR A 175 19.12 5.22 0.08
CA TYR A 175 18.15 6.32 0.18
C TYR A 175 18.43 7.25 1.36
N LEU A 176 18.87 6.71 2.49
CA LEU A 176 19.20 7.49 3.71
C LEU A 176 20.70 7.69 3.94
N ASP A 177 21.54 7.44 2.92
CA ASP A 177 22.99 7.63 2.94
C ASP A 177 23.73 6.81 4.03
N ALA A 178 23.06 5.78 4.57
CA ALA A 178 23.61 4.93 5.62
C ALA A 178 24.81 4.09 5.15
N ALA A 179 24.88 3.74 3.86
CA ALA A 179 25.98 2.98 3.27
C ALA A 179 27.34 3.72 3.33
N THR A 180 27.35 5.02 3.60
CA THR A 180 28.56 5.86 3.72
C THR A 180 28.91 6.20 5.17
N ASN A 181 28.11 5.76 6.14
CA ASN A 181 28.27 6.08 7.56
C ASN A 181 29.48 5.34 8.15
N ARG A 182 30.45 6.08 8.73
CA ARG A 182 31.73 5.52 9.21
C ARG A 182 32.23 6.21 10.47
N ARG A 183 33.03 5.50 11.26
CA ARG A 183 33.72 6.02 12.44
C ARG A 183 34.46 7.30 12.10
N GLY A 184 34.33 8.29 12.95
CA GLY A 184 34.94 9.64 12.82
C GLY A 184 34.14 10.60 11.93
N GLN A 185 33.20 10.11 11.15
CA GLN A 185 32.28 10.90 10.32
C GLN A 185 30.89 10.27 10.32
N PRO A 186 30.20 10.18 11.47
CA PRO A 186 28.86 9.60 11.54
C PRO A 186 27.87 10.44 10.75
N ASN A 187 26.99 9.77 9.99
CA ASN A 187 25.90 10.39 9.26
C ASN A 187 24.60 10.18 10.04
N GLU A 188 23.96 11.27 10.45
CA GLU A 188 22.76 11.24 11.30
C GLU A 188 21.47 10.94 10.53
N ASN A 189 21.47 11.03 9.21
CA ASN A 189 20.23 10.96 8.41
C ASN A 189 19.43 9.70 8.71
N PHE A 190 20.04 8.51 8.60
CA PHE A 190 19.37 7.25 8.89
C PHE A 190 18.93 7.17 10.37
N ALA A 191 19.79 7.58 11.31
CA ALA A 191 19.49 7.52 12.73
C ALA A 191 18.27 8.41 13.09
N ARG A 192 18.21 9.60 12.50
CA ARG A 192 17.08 10.52 12.68
C ARG A 192 15.79 9.92 12.16
N GLU A 193 15.79 9.41 10.92
CA GLU A 193 14.60 8.89 10.30
C GLU A 193 14.08 7.61 10.99
N VAL A 194 14.97 6.73 11.47
CA VAL A 194 14.54 5.55 12.20
C VAL A 194 13.87 5.89 13.53
N MET A 195 14.34 6.93 14.21
CA MET A 195 13.71 7.41 15.44
C MET A 195 12.42 8.18 15.18
N GLU A 196 12.46 9.13 14.25
CA GLU A 196 11.38 10.08 14.02
C GLU A 196 10.24 9.51 13.19
N LEU A 197 10.54 8.87 12.04
CA LEU A 197 9.54 8.48 11.08
C LEU A 197 9.17 7.00 11.14
N PHE A 198 10.07 6.14 11.65
CA PHE A 198 9.83 4.69 11.62
C PHE A 198 9.40 4.12 12.97
N THR A 199 9.73 4.79 14.10
CA THR A 199 9.46 4.24 15.43
C THR A 199 8.79 5.19 16.41
N LEU A 200 9.49 6.23 16.90
CA LEU A 200 9.02 6.99 18.06
C LEU A 200 8.04 8.12 17.72
N GLY A 201 8.21 8.73 16.56
CA GLY A 201 7.59 10.01 16.22
C GLY A 201 8.43 11.21 16.70
N GLU A 202 8.10 12.40 16.22
CA GLU A 202 8.79 13.65 16.54
C GLU A 202 8.76 13.96 18.05
N GLY A 203 9.88 14.50 18.59
CA GLY A 203 9.94 15.05 19.95
C GLY A 203 10.06 14.02 21.08
N ARG A 204 10.28 12.74 20.78
CA ARG A 204 10.43 11.66 21.77
C ARG A 204 11.87 11.18 21.97
N TYR A 205 12.84 11.97 21.54
CA TYR A 205 14.30 11.75 21.63
C TYR A 205 15.02 13.09 21.72
N ALA A 206 16.27 13.07 22.15
CA ALA A 206 17.15 14.24 22.15
C ALA A 206 18.11 14.19 20.95
N GLU A 207 18.66 15.35 20.54
CA GLU A 207 19.69 15.43 19.49
C GLU A 207 20.94 14.60 19.84
N GLY A 208 21.22 14.41 21.14
CA GLY A 208 22.26 13.51 21.63
C GLY A 208 22.01 12.06 21.24
N ASP A 209 20.76 11.60 21.37
CA ASP A 209 20.39 10.23 21.02
C ASP A 209 20.60 9.95 19.53
N ILE A 210 20.28 10.93 18.66
CA ILE A 210 20.51 10.80 17.21
C ILE A 210 21.98 10.65 16.89
N ARG A 211 22.85 11.49 17.49
CA ARG A 211 24.31 11.43 17.27
C ARG A 211 24.87 10.08 17.72
N GLU A 212 24.48 9.62 18.89
CA GLU A 212 24.95 8.35 19.44
C GLU A 212 24.42 7.15 18.62
N ALA A 213 23.17 7.19 18.19
CA ALA A 213 22.61 6.18 17.27
C ALA A 213 23.34 6.19 15.91
N ALA A 214 23.64 7.37 15.36
CA ALA A 214 24.41 7.47 14.11
C ALA A 214 25.78 6.80 14.23
N ARG A 215 26.47 6.94 15.39
CA ARG A 215 27.71 6.22 15.72
C ARG A 215 27.49 4.71 15.76
N ALA A 216 26.36 4.26 16.31
CA ALA A 216 26.01 2.84 16.38
C ALA A 216 25.76 2.22 15.00
N PHE A 217 25.20 2.98 14.05
CA PHE A 217 24.97 2.54 12.66
C PHE A 217 26.23 2.65 11.76
N THR A 218 27.38 3.11 12.27
CA THR A 218 28.62 3.13 11.48
C THR A 218 29.05 1.73 11.04
N GLY A 219 29.64 1.63 9.86
CA GLY A 219 30.09 0.36 9.28
C GLY A 219 29.03 -0.40 8.47
N TRP A 220 27.77 0.02 8.52
CA TRP A 220 26.73 -0.50 7.61
C TRP A 220 27.04 -0.07 6.19
N SER A 221 27.01 -1.03 5.26
CA SER A 221 27.48 -0.80 3.89
C SER A 221 26.77 -1.74 2.93
N ILE A 222 27.10 -1.59 1.65
CA ILE A 222 26.64 -2.47 0.57
C ILE A 222 27.86 -3.10 -0.07
N ASP A 223 27.81 -4.41 -0.31
CA ASP A 223 28.81 -5.10 -1.11
C ASP A 223 28.68 -4.65 -2.58
N PRO A 224 29.70 -4.01 -3.14
CA PRO A 224 29.63 -3.52 -4.51
C PRO A 224 29.50 -4.65 -5.56
N ALA A 225 29.93 -5.88 -5.24
CA ALA A 225 29.84 -7.00 -6.16
C ALA A 225 28.44 -7.63 -6.24
N THR A 226 27.71 -7.68 -5.11
CA THR A 226 26.42 -8.36 -5.01
C THR A 226 25.23 -7.43 -4.84
N GLY A 227 25.47 -6.19 -4.38
CA GLY A 227 24.41 -5.26 -3.99
C GLY A 227 23.71 -5.63 -2.69
N GLU A 228 24.26 -6.53 -1.89
CA GLU A 228 23.70 -6.96 -0.61
C GLU A 228 24.28 -6.15 0.57
N TYR A 229 23.58 -6.20 1.70
CA TYR A 229 24.08 -5.61 2.95
C TYR A 229 25.42 -6.23 3.37
N LEU A 230 26.33 -5.38 3.81
CA LEU A 230 27.64 -5.77 4.34
C LEU A 230 28.01 -4.94 5.58
N PHE A 231 28.27 -5.58 6.70
CA PHE A 231 28.85 -4.90 7.86
C PHE A 231 30.38 -4.85 7.75
N ARG A 232 30.93 -3.63 7.71
CA ARG A 232 32.38 -3.36 7.65
C ARG A 232 32.90 -2.98 9.03
N ARG A 233 33.34 -3.98 9.79
CA ARG A 233 33.82 -3.80 11.18
C ARG A 233 34.90 -2.70 11.30
N GLY A 234 35.82 -2.60 10.36
CA GLY A 234 36.88 -1.58 10.37
C GLY A 234 36.38 -0.12 10.25
N LEU A 235 35.11 0.07 9.82
CA LEU A 235 34.48 1.37 9.73
C LEU A 235 33.51 1.64 10.89
N HIS A 236 33.31 0.67 11.79
CA HIS A 236 32.41 0.80 12.94
C HIS A 236 33.08 1.55 14.09
N ASP A 237 32.29 2.33 14.81
CA ASP A 237 32.69 2.98 16.08
C ASP A 237 32.36 2.05 17.25
N ASP A 238 33.39 1.37 17.79
CA ASP A 238 33.23 0.42 18.89
C ASP A 238 33.23 1.09 20.28
N ALA A 239 33.39 2.43 20.37
CA ALA A 239 33.37 3.15 21.64
C ALA A 239 31.99 3.09 22.30
N GLU A 240 31.94 3.35 23.61
CA GLU A 240 30.71 3.43 24.37
C GLU A 240 29.76 4.53 23.81
N LYS A 241 28.47 4.25 23.77
CA LYS A 241 27.41 5.14 23.32
C LYS A 241 26.24 5.08 24.30
N THR A 242 25.48 6.16 24.38
CA THR A 242 24.25 6.21 25.18
C THR A 242 23.08 6.61 24.27
N VAL A 243 22.07 5.73 24.14
CA VAL A 243 20.86 5.99 23.34
C VAL A 243 19.65 5.76 24.24
N LEU A 244 18.79 6.76 24.38
CA LEU A 244 17.58 6.73 25.21
C LEU A 244 17.85 6.16 26.62
N GLY A 245 18.97 6.60 27.24
CA GLY A 245 19.36 6.20 28.58
C GLY A 245 20.01 4.80 28.69
N ARG A 246 20.22 4.10 27.58
CA ARG A 246 20.95 2.83 27.56
C ARG A 246 22.38 3.03 27.07
N SER A 247 23.36 2.66 27.89
CA SER A 247 24.79 2.80 27.61
C SER A 247 25.45 1.47 27.30
N GLY A 248 26.44 1.47 26.41
CA GLY A 248 27.26 0.30 26.06
C GLY A 248 27.98 0.48 24.74
N SER A 249 28.71 -0.57 24.31
CA SER A 249 29.28 -0.66 22.95
C SER A 249 28.18 -1.04 21.95
N LEU A 250 27.20 -0.16 21.79
CA LEU A 250 25.99 -0.38 21.00
C LEU A 250 26.30 -0.45 19.50
N ARG A 251 25.65 -1.40 18.82
CA ARG A 251 25.56 -1.52 17.36
C ARG A 251 24.19 -1.05 16.86
N GLY A 252 24.05 -0.97 15.55
CA GLY A 252 22.79 -0.57 14.92
C GLY A 252 21.61 -1.46 15.34
N GLU A 253 21.82 -2.77 15.46
CA GLU A 253 20.82 -3.72 15.92
C GLU A 253 20.35 -3.42 17.35
N ASP A 254 21.28 -3.10 18.26
CA ASP A 254 20.96 -2.76 19.65
C ASP A 254 20.12 -1.47 19.72
N VAL A 255 20.38 -0.50 18.84
CA VAL A 255 19.56 0.72 18.74
C VAL A 255 18.15 0.38 18.30
N LEU A 256 17.96 -0.50 17.29
CA LEU A 256 16.63 -0.92 16.87
C LEU A 256 15.86 -1.62 18.01
N ASP A 257 16.53 -2.47 18.78
CA ASP A 257 15.93 -3.14 19.95
C ASP A 257 15.57 -2.13 21.07
N ILE A 258 16.41 -1.11 21.29
CA ILE A 258 16.10 -0.02 22.23
C ILE A 258 14.85 0.73 21.78
N LEU A 259 14.70 1.02 20.49
CA LEU A 259 13.53 1.69 19.94
C LEU A 259 12.26 0.83 20.05
N LEU A 260 12.35 -0.46 19.79
CA LEU A 260 11.24 -1.42 19.95
C LEU A 260 10.81 -1.57 21.42
N ALA A 261 11.73 -1.41 22.37
CA ALA A 261 11.41 -1.45 23.80
C ALA A 261 10.58 -0.24 24.24
N GLN A 262 10.59 0.88 23.51
CA GLN A 262 9.83 2.09 23.86
C GLN A 262 8.33 1.89 23.61
N PRO A 263 7.42 2.19 24.57
CA PRO A 263 5.98 2.16 24.33
C PRO A 263 5.53 3.01 23.14
N ALA A 264 6.21 4.13 22.94
CA ALA A 264 5.98 5.09 21.88
C ALA A 264 6.01 4.46 20.48
N THR A 265 6.83 3.44 20.24
CA THR A 265 6.91 2.75 18.94
C THR A 265 5.59 2.06 18.60
N ALA A 266 5.00 1.32 19.53
CA ALA A 266 3.73 0.67 19.29
C ALA A 266 2.59 1.70 19.09
N GLU A 267 2.57 2.78 19.88
CA GLU A 267 1.59 3.87 19.77
C GLU A 267 1.68 4.57 18.40
N PHE A 268 2.89 4.88 17.95
CA PHE A 268 3.14 5.55 16.69
C PHE A 268 2.66 4.73 15.50
N VAL A 269 3.02 3.43 15.46
CA VAL A 269 2.59 2.52 14.40
C VAL A 269 1.07 2.30 14.45
N ALA A 270 0.48 2.11 15.64
CA ALA A 270 -0.96 1.96 15.80
C ALA A 270 -1.72 3.21 15.33
N ALA A 271 -1.22 4.41 15.61
CA ALA A 271 -1.81 5.65 15.14
C ALA A 271 -1.74 5.79 13.60
N LYS A 272 -0.67 5.34 12.97
CA LYS A 272 -0.56 5.29 11.50
C LYS A 272 -1.54 4.28 10.90
N LEU A 273 -1.66 3.08 11.48
CA LEU A 273 -2.65 2.09 11.06
C LEU A 273 -4.09 2.60 11.21
N TRP A 274 -4.36 3.37 12.27
CA TRP A 274 -5.66 4.00 12.47
C TRP A 274 -6.01 4.97 11.34
N ARG A 275 -5.08 5.87 10.97
CA ARG A 275 -5.27 6.81 9.86
C ARG A 275 -5.46 6.12 8.52
N GLU A 276 -4.85 4.98 8.34
CA GLU A 276 -4.93 4.19 7.11
C GLU A 276 -6.27 3.48 6.94
N PHE A 277 -6.80 2.91 8.05
CA PHE A 277 -7.93 1.98 7.98
C PHE A 277 -9.22 2.48 8.65
N VAL A 278 -9.15 3.40 9.62
CA VAL A 278 -10.32 3.82 10.40
C VAL A 278 -10.77 5.23 10.05
N ALA A 279 -10.01 6.23 10.43
CA ALA A 279 -10.39 7.64 10.26
C ALA A 279 -9.15 8.55 10.20
N PRO A 280 -9.25 9.75 9.59
CA PRO A 280 -8.14 10.69 9.49
C PRO A 280 -7.61 11.12 10.86
N GLN A 281 -8.50 11.25 11.86
CA GLN A 281 -8.16 11.62 13.23
C GLN A 281 -8.14 10.35 14.10
N PRO A 282 -6.96 9.95 14.64
CA PRO A 282 -6.88 8.82 15.56
C PRO A 282 -7.60 9.11 16.87
N ASP A 283 -8.44 8.17 17.32
CA ASP A 283 -8.97 8.16 18.68
C ASP A 283 -7.86 7.71 19.66
N PRO A 284 -7.44 8.56 20.62
CA PRO A 284 -6.34 8.21 21.53
C PRO A 284 -6.58 6.93 22.32
N ALA A 285 -7.82 6.69 22.77
CA ALA A 285 -8.17 5.49 23.56
C ALA A 285 -8.15 4.23 22.67
N GLY A 286 -8.66 4.31 21.44
CA GLY A 286 -8.61 3.23 20.47
C GLY A 286 -7.18 2.88 20.06
N VAL A 287 -6.37 3.90 19.77
CA VAL A 287 -4.94 3.73 19.47
C VAL A 287 -4.19 3.08 20.61
N ALA A 288 -4.41 3.53 21.85
CA ALA A 288 -3.77 2.92 23.03
C ALA A 288 -4.12 1.43 23.19
N ARG A 289 -5.39 1.05 22.96
CA ARG A 289 -5.80 -0.37 22.99
C ARG A 289 -5.11 -1.19 21.91
N VAL A 290 -5.06 -0.70 20.67
CA VAL A 290 -4.38 -1.38 19.56
C VAL A 290 -2.88 -1.49 19.83
N ALA A 291 -2.24 -0.43 20.32
CA ALA A 291 -0.81 -0.41 20.68
C ALA A 291 -0.48 -1.40 21.80
N ALA A 292 -1.37 -1.53 22.82
CA ALA A 292 -1.20 -2.50 23.90
C ALA A 292 -1.22 -3.95 23.37
N VAL A 293 -2.18 -4.29 22.51
CA VAL A 293 -2.23 -5.61 21.85
C VAL A 293 -1.02 -5.85 20.98
N PHE A 294 -0.61 -4.86 20.18
CA PHE A 294 0.54 -4.94 19.29
C PHE A 294 1.83 -5.21 20.07
N ARG A 295 2.02 -4.51 21.17
CA ARG A 295 3.17 -4.70 22.04
C ARG A 295 3.15 -6.05 22.78
N ALA A 296 1.99 -6.43 23.33
CA ALA A 296 1.82 -7.69 24.07
C ALA A 296 2.00 -8.93 23.17
N SER A 297 1.68 -8.83 21.88
CA SER A 297 1.91 -9.89 20.89
C SER A 297 3.35 -9.97 20.39
N GLY A 298 4.30 -9.20 20.93
CA GLY A 298 5.67 -9.12 20.42
C GLY A 298 5.76 -8.47 19.04
N TYR A 299 4.91 -7.46 18.80
CA TYR A 299 4.85 -6.72 17.52
C TYR A 299 4.29 -7.53 16.34
N ASP A 300 3.36 -8.47 16.58
CA ASP A 300 2.64 -9.18 15.52
C ASP A 300 1.63 -8.24 14.82
N ILE A 301 1.84 -7.99 13.52
CA ILE A 301 1.04 -7.05 12.72
C ILE A 301 -0.40 -7.56 12.54
N ARG A 302 -0.61 -8.87 12.38
CA ARG A 302 -1.96 -9.45 12.28
C ARG A 302 -2.76 -9.23 13.55
N SER A 303 -2.13 -9.35 14.70
CA SER A 303 -2.77 -9.08 16.01
C SER A 303 -3.15 -7.62 16.16
N ALA A 304 -2.30 -6.68 15.73
CA ALA A 304 -2.62 -5.26 15.71
C ALA A 304 -3.79 -4.95 14.77
N LEU A 305 -3.77 -5.48 13.54
CA LEU A 305 -4.86 -5.29 12.57
C LEU A 305 -6.17 -5.93 13.06
N ARG A 306 -6.12 -7.13 13.63
CA ARG A 306 -7.29 -7.76 14.25
C ARG A 306 -7.91 -6.85 15.32
N ALA A 307 -7.09 -6.34 16.24
CA ALA A 307 -7.55 -5.43 17.27
C ALA A 307 -8.16 -4.16 16.69
N LEU A 308 -7.55 -3.59 15.65
CA LEU A 308 -8.00 -2.39 14.95
C LEU A 308 -9.34 -2.60 14.25
N LEU A 309 -9.45 -3.65 13.42
CA LEU A 309 -10.64 -3.97 12.62
C LEU A 309 -11.81 -4.47 13.47
N MET A 310 -11.57 -4.81 14.73
CA MET A 310 -12.61 -5.19 15.70
C MET A 310 -13.02 -4.03 16.62
N THR A 311 -12.49 -2.81 16.44
CA THR A 311 -12.95 -1.64 17.20
C THR A 311 -14.34 -1.21 16.74
N ASP A 312 -15.15 -0.68 17.64
CA ASP A 312 -16.45 -0.07 17.29
C ASP A 312 -16.26 1.09 16.30
N ALA A 313 -15.19 1.86 16.46
CA ALA A 313 -14.85 2.97 15.57
C ALA A 313 -14.66 2.53 14.10
N PHE A 314 -14.09 1.35 13.84
CA PHE A 314 -13.96 0.85 12.47
C PHE A 314 -15.33 0.65 11.79
N TRP A 315 -16.33 0.16 12.56
CA TRP A 315 -17.67 -0.14 12.05
C TRP A 315 -18.65 1.02 12.19
N ALA A 316 -18.26 2.11 12.83
CA ALA A 316 -19.12 3.24 13.11
C ALA A 316 -19.59 3.94 11.81
N PRO A 317 -20.86 4.33 11.71
CA PRO A 317 -21.41 4.98 10.51
C PRO A 317 -20.65 6.24 10.10
N GLU A 318 -20.21 7.04 11.06
CA GLU A 318 -19.46 8.29 10.84
C GLU A 318 -18.08 8.06 10.21
N ASN A 319 -17.51 6.87 10.37
CA ASN A 319 -16.23 6.51 9.76
C ASN A 319 -16.39 5.83 8.39
N ARG A 320 -17.61 5.56 7.96
CA ARG A 320 -17.89 5.13 6.58
C ARG A 320 -17.78 6.35 5.67
N ALA A 321 -17.10 6.22 4.57
CA ALA A 321 -16.77 7.34 3.67
C ALA A 321 -15.91 8.47 4.33
N ALA A 322 -15.24 8.21 5.46
CA ALA A 322 -14.39 9.20 6.13
C ALA A 322 -13.00 9.34 5.47
N LEU A 323 -12.58 8.39 4.66
CA LEU A 323 -11.28 8.40 4.01
C LEU A 323 -11.41 8.64 2.51
N ILE A 324 -10.50 9.46 1.98
CA ILE A 324 -10.38 9.72 0.54
C ILE A 324 -9.54 8.60 -0.08
N LYS A 325 -10.02 8.01 -1.17
CA LYS A 325 -9.23 7.06 -1.97
C LYS A 325 -7.94 7.72 -2.45
N SER A 326 -6.80 7.13 -2.13
CA SER A 326 -5.53 7.53 -2.75
C SER A 326 -5.59 7.32 -4.28
N PRO A 327 -4.70 7.93 -5.06
CA PRO A 327 -4.65 7.66 -6.50
C PRO A 327 -4.53 6.18 -6.85
N VAL A 328 -3.72 5.43 -6.10
CA VAL A 328 -3.59 3.97 -6.28
C VAL A 328 -4.89 3.26 -5.98
N GLU A 329 -5.58 3.60 -4.90
CA GLU A 329 -6.86 2.99 -4.56
C GLU A 329 -7.94 3.30 -5.59
N LEU A 330 -7.97 4.53 -6.12
CA LEU A 330 -8.90 4.88 -7.18
C LEU A 330 -8.62 4.08 -8.46
N VAL A 331 -7.36 4.07 -8.93
CA VAL A 331 -7.02 3.46 -10.21
C VAL A 331 -7.07 1.93 -10.13
N ALA A 332 -6.34 1.33 -9.18
CA ALA A 332 -6.35 -0.13 -9.02
C ALA A 332 -7.73 -0.65 -8.60
N GLY A 333 -8.43 0.10 -7.73
CA GLY A 333 -9.78 -0.23 -7.29
C GLY A 333 -10.77 -0.24 -8.45
N THR A 334 -10.79 0.80 -9.29
CA THR A 334 -11.66 0.84 -10.47
C THR A 334 -11.34 -0.32 -11.43
N LEU A 335 -10.06 -0.54 -11.76
CA LEU A 335 -9.68 -1.62 -12.67
C LEU A 335 -10.09 -2.99 -12.13
N ARG A 336 -9.92 -3.23 -10.82
CA ARG A 336 -10.30 -4.47 -10.15
C ARG A 336 -11.82 -4.64 -10.06
N GLN A 337 -12.54 -3.63 -9.58
CA GLN A 337 -13.98 -3.69 -9.33
C GLN A 337 -14.80 -3.93 -10.60
N PHE A 338 -14.32 -3.37 -11.71
CA PHE A 338 -14.97 -3.50 -13.01
C PHE A 338 -14.37 -4.62 -13.89
N ASP A 339 -13.42 -5.38 -13.37
CA ASP A 339 -12.71 -6.44 -14.08
C ASP A 339 -12.11 -5.96 -15.43
N ILE A 340 -11.49 -4.78 -15.39
CA ILE A 340 -10.90 -4.15 -16.57
C ILE A 340 -9.51 -4.72 -16.82
N GLY A 341 -9.38 -5.52 -17.88
CA GLY A 341 -8.10 -6.04 -18.34
C GLY A 341 -7.30 -4.98 -19.11
N PHE A 342 -5.97 -5.01 -18.95
CA PHE A 342 -5.04 -4.15 -19.68
C PHE A 342 -3.76 -4.89 -20.03
N GLY A 343 -3.22 -4.63 -21.22
CA GLY A 343 -1.94 -5.20 -21.67
C GLY A 343 -0.74 -4.34 -21.28
N ASP A 344 -0.85 -3.01 -21.38
CA ASP A 344 0.22 -2.06 -21.02
C ASP A 344 -0.17 -1.24 -19.79
N PRO A 345 0.48 -1.42 -18.63
CA PRO A 345 0.20 -0.66 -17.42
C PRO A 345 0.72 0.79 -17.44
N LEU A 346 1.58 1.16 -18.40
CA LEU A 346 2.26 2.46 -18.42
C LEU A 346 1.31 3.65 -18.36
N PRO A 347 0.15 3.69 -19.06
CA PRO A 347 -0.79 4.81 -18.95
C PRO A 347 -1.28 5.05 -17.52
N PHE A 348 -1.53 3.97 -16.78
CA PHE A 348 -1.99 4.07 -15.39
C PHE A 348 -0.86 4.50 -14.46
N VAL A 349 0.37 4.04 -14.69
CA VAL A 349 1.56 4.51 -13.96
C VAL A 349 1.76 6.02 -14.13
N LEU A 350 1.62 6.52 -15.36
CA LEU A 350 1.71 7.96 -15.64
C LEU A 350 0.54 8.75 -15.03
N LEU A 351 -0.65 8.16 -15.01
CA LEU A 351 -1.82 8.74 -14.35
C LEU A 351 -1.61 8.83 -12.83
N LEU A 352 -1.13 7.76 -12.18
CA LEU A 352 -0.82 7.78 -10.74
C LEU A 352 0.15 8.91 -10.39
N ARG A 353 1.20 9.10 -11.22
CA ARG A 353 2.13 10.21 -11.08
C ARG A 353 1.44 11.56 -11.23
N ALA A 354 0.58 11.73 -12.23
CA ALA A 354 -0.18 12.96 -12.46
C ALA A 354 -1.19 13.26 -11.33
N LEU A 355 -1.71 12.22 -10.69
CA LEU A 355 -2.59 12.32 -9.54
C LEU A 355 -1.84 12.55 -8.20
N GLY A 356 -0.51 12.56 -8.21
CA GLY A 356 0.33 12.85 -7.05
C GLY A 356 0.84 11.63 -6.29
N GLN A 357 0.55 10.40 -6.71
CA GLN A 357 1.08 9.18 -6.09
C GLN A 357 1.93 8.38 -7.09
N ASP A 358 3.15 8.88 -7.35
CA ASP A 358 4.12 8.17 -8.19
C ASP A 358 4.71 6.99 -7.38
N ILE A 359 4.14 5.79 -7.52
CA ILE A 359 4.57 4.60 -6.76
C ILE A 359 6.07 4.34 -6.95
N LEU A 360 6.74 3.86 -5.90
CA LEU A 360 8.21 3.71 -5.82
C LEU A 360 8.99 5.04 -5.99
N SER A 361 8.30 6.19 -5.89
CA SER A 361 8.91 7.52 -5.99
C SER A 361 8.15 8.53 -5.13
N PRO A 362 8.07 8.32 -3.80
CA PRO A 362 7.44 9.27 -2.89
C PRO A 362 8.15 10.63 -2.95
N PRO A 363 7.44 11.75 -2.61
CA PRO A 363 7.98 13.09 -2.78
C PRO A 363 9.17 13.42 -1.86
N ASN A 364 9.20 12.82 -0.69
CA ASN A 364 10.25 12.98 0.32
C ASN A 364 10.26 11.81 1.29
N VAL A 365 11.13 11.86 2.32
CA VAL A 365 11.30 10.81 3.32
C VAL A 365 10.06 10.57 4.20
N LYS A 366 9.19 11.57 4.37
CA LYS A 366 7.91 11.45 5.11
C LYS A 366 6.84 10.67 4.32
N GLY A 367 7.08 10.35 3.06
CA GLY A 367 6.14 9.66 2.18
C GLY A 367 5.09 10.58 1.56
N TRP A 368 3.97 9.99 1.15
CA TRP A 368 2.81 10.74 0.65
C TRP A 368 1.95 11.23 1.80
N PRO A 369 1.49 12.48 1.77
CA PRO A 369 0.74 13.07 2.90
C PRO A 369 -0.65 12.43 3.11
N GLY A 370 -1.26 11.87 2.06
CA GLY A 370 -2.58 11.24 2.17
C GLY A 370 -3.76 12.21 2.33
N GLY A 371 -4.95 11.65 2.53
CA GLY A 371 -6.16 12.40 2.86
C GLY A 371 -6.53 13.49 1.86
N GLU A 372 -6.84 14.67 2.34
CA GLU A 372 -7.26 15.82 1.53
C GLU A 372 -6.21 16.28 0.52
N ALA A 373 -4.92 16.02 0.77
CA ALA A 373 -3.84 16.38 -0.15
C ALA A 373 -3.95 15.68 -1.52
N TRP A 374 -4.74 14.60 -1.62
CA TRP A 374 -5.03 13.94 -2.90
C TRP A 374 -5.98 14.73 -3.81
N ILE A 375 -6.69 15.73 -3.27
CA ILE A 375 -7.77 16.44 -3.97
C ILE A 375 -7.43 17.93 -4.11
N ASN A 376 -7.24 18.35 -5.34
CA ASN A 376 -7.25 19.74 -5.77
C ASN A 376 -7.96 19.82 -7.12
N SER A 377 -8.16 21.01 -7.66
CA SER A 377 -8.89 21.21 -8.93
C SER A 377 -8.30 20.37 -10.09
N THR A 378 -6.98 20.32 -10.20
CA THR A 378 -6.29 19.58 -11.25
C THR A 378 -6.43 18.07 -11.08
N THR A 379 -6.17 17.56 -9.87
CA THR A 379 -6.27 16.12 -9.60
C THR A 379 -7.71 15.64 -9.63
N LEU A 380 -8.68 16.43 -9.16
CA LEU A 380 -10.10 16.08 -9.26
C LEU A 380 -10.57 15.98 -10.71
N LEU A 381 -10.16 16.92 -11.57
CA LEU A 381 -10.45 16.85 -13.00
C LEU A 381 -9.82 15.61 -13.62
N ALA A 382 -8.56 15.32 -13.34
CA ALA A 382 -7.88 14.14 -13.86
C ALA A 382 -8.52 12.82 -13.40
N ARG A 383 -8.99 12.74 -12.14
CA ARG A 383 -9.76 11.61 -11.61
C ARG A 383 -11.07 11.38 -12.39
N LYS A 384 -11.83 12.46 -12.62
CA LYS A 384 -13.07 12.39 -13.41
C LYS A 384 -12.81 12.00 -14.87
N GLN A 385 -11.76 12.57 -15.48
CA GLN A 385 -11.37 12.22 -16.84
C GLN A 385 -10.92 10.76 -16.98
N PHE A 386 -10.23 10.22 -15.98
CA PHE A 386 -9.87 8.81 -15.95
C PHE A 386 -11.12 7.93 -15.98
N LEU A 387 -12.04 8.16 -15.07
CA LEU A 387 -13.29 7.40 -14.97
C LEU A 387 -14.10 7.49 -16.27
N ASP A 388 -14.28 8.69 -16.83
CA ASP A 388 -15.00 8.87 -18.09
C ASP A 388 -14.34 8.10 -19.25
N ARG A 389 -13.01 8.19 -19.40
CA ARG A 389 -12.28 7.51 -20.49
C ARG A 389 -12.32 6.00 -20.39
N VAL A 390 -12.16 5.45 -19.18
CA VAL A 390 -12.17 3.99 -18.97
C VAL A 390 -13.51 3.38 -19.38
N PHE A 391 -14.62 4.08 -19.14
CA PHE A 391 -15.97 3.56 -19.48
C PHE A 391 -16.46 3.99 -20.88
N ARG A 392 -15.63 4.71 -21.65
CA ARG A 392 -15.86 5.03 -23.08
C ARG A 392 -14.86 4.33 -24.02
N VAL A 393 -14.29 3.22 -23.57
CA VAL A 393 -13.28 2.49 -24.36
C VAL A 393 -13.81 2.08 -25.73
N GLU A 394 -15.05 1.58 -25.81
CA GLU A 394 -15.66 1.16 -27.07
C GLU A 394 -15.85 2.34 -28.03
N GLU A 395 -16.35 3.46 -27.51
CA GLU A 395 -16.48 4.70 -28.31
C GLU A 395 -15.10 5.18 -28.81
N THR A 396 -14.08 5.10 -27.95
CA THR A 396 -12.71 5.44 -28.30
C THR A 396 -12.15 4.51 -29.37
N ARG A 397 -12.38 3.21 -29.25
CA ARG A 397 -11.95 2.19 -30.23
C ARG A 397 -12.59 2.42 -31.60
N ILE A 398 -13.89 2.70 -31.64
CA ILE A 398 -14.62 3.01 -32.88
C ILE A 398 -14.08 4.33 -33.48
N ALA A 399 -13.89 5.35 -32.68
CA ALA A 399 -13.31 6.63 -33.13
C ALA A 399 -11.93 6.45 -33.75
N MET A 400 -11.05 5.67 -33.13
CA MET A 400 -9.69 5.40 -33.64
C MET A 400 -9.67 4.62 -34.97
N GLN A 401 -10.75 4.00 -35.39
CA GLN A 401 -10.84 3.36 -36.70
C GLN A 401 -11.08 4.36 -37.83
N ARG A 402 -11.49 5.59 -37.53
CA ARG A 402 -11.73 6.65 -38.52
C ARG A 402 -10.41 7.15 -39.12
N PRO A 403 -10.32 7.38 -40.45
CA PRO A 403 -9.08 7.81 -41.10
C PRO A 403 -8.45 9.08 -40.49
N ALA A 404 -9.26 10.10 -40.21
CA ALA A 404 -8.81 11.35 -39.60
C ALA A 404 -8.19 11.14 -38.20
N GLU A 405 -8.75 10.26 -37.40
CA GLU A 405 -8.22 9.97 -36.05
C GLU A 405 -6.94 9.13 -36.12
N ARG A 406 -6.79 8.27 -37.13
CA ARG A 406 -5.52 7.57 -37.38
C ARG A 406 -4.40 8.53 -37.74
N GLU A 407 -4.68 9.55 -38.57
CA GLU A 407 -3.71 10.59 -38.92
C GLU A 407 -3.34 11.44 -37.70
N ASN A 408 -4.33 11.85 -36.87
CA ASN A 408 -4.11 12.54 -35.62
C ASN A 408 -3.25 11.69 -34.64
N MET A 409 -3.50 10.39 -34.56
CA MET A 409 -2.69 9.47 -33.75
C MET A 409 -1.25 9.38 -34.23
N GLN A 410 -1.00 9.38 -35.55
CA GLN A 410 0.35 9.36 -36.09
C GLN A 410 1.12 10.66 -35.81
N ALA A 411 0.42 11.79 -35.73
CA ALA A 411 1.00 13.09 -35.39
C ALA A 411 1.36 13.21 -33.89
N LEU A 412 0.82 12.34 -33.00
CA LEU A 412 1.16 12.36 -31.59
C LEU A 412 2.61 11.97 -31.34
N LYS A 413 3.21 12.57 -30.29
CA LYS A 413 4.50 12.12 -29.76
C LYS A 413 4.42 10.64 -29.34
N PRO A 414 5.52 9.86 -29.46
CA PRO A 414 5.49 8.41 -29.21
C PRO A 414 4.85 8.00 -27.88
N GLY A 415 5.13 8.72 -26.80
CA GLY A 415 4.54 8.45 -25.47
C GLY A 415 3.03 8.69 -25.42
N ALA A 416 2.54 9.76 -26.05
CA ALA A 416 1.11 10.05 -26.14
C ALA A 416 0.37 9.01 -27.00
N ARG A 417 1.02 8.59 -28.10
CA ARG A 417 0.48 7.51 -28.96
C ARG A 417 0.36 6.20 -28.18
N ARG A 418 1.43 5.78 -27.49
CA ARG A 418 1.41 4.56 -26.63
C ARG A 418 0.30 4.65 -25.57
N PHE A 419 0.15 5.81 -24.94
CA PHE A 419 -0.92 6.05 -23.96
C PHE A 419 -2.31 5.84 -24.56
N MET A 420 -2.58 6.42 -25.72
CA MET A 420 -3.87 6.30 -26.39
C MET A 420 -4.13 4.88 -26.89
N GLN A 421 -3.11 4.19 -27.41
CA GLN A 421 -3.21 2.80 -27.82
C GLN A 421 -3.56 1.90 -26.63
N ALA A 422 -2.84 2.04 -25.52
CA ALA A 422 -3.09 1.24 -24.34
C ALA A 422 -4.48 1.49 -23.72
N LEU A 423 -5.04 2.70 -23.83
CA LEU A 423 -6.43 2.95 -23.45
C LEU A 423 -7.43 2.27 -24.40
N ALA A 424 -7.16 2.25 -25.71
CA ALA A 424 -8.02 1.57 -26.68
C ALA A 424 -7.98 0.03 -26.56
N ASP A 425 -6.87 -0.49 -26.06
CA ASP A 425 -6.65 -1.93 -25.84
C ASP A 425 -7.23 -2.45 -24.51
N LEU A 426 -7.87 -1.58 -23.71
CA LEU A 426 -8.55 -2.02 -22.49
C LEU A 426 -9.67 -3.02 -22.81
N GLN A 427 -9.76 -4.03 -21.98
CA GLN A 427 -10.78 -5.07 -22.09
C GLN A 427 -11.82 -4.84 -20.98
N PHE A 428 -12.99 -4.37 -21.38
CA PHE A 428 -14.12 -4.18 -20.47
C PHE A 428 -15.41 -4.62 -21.16
N SER A 429 -16.18 -5.47 -20.48
CA SER A 429 -17.52 -5.89 -20.92
C SER A 429 -18.56 -5.34 -19.95
N ALA A 430 -19.26 -4.29 -20.36
CA ALA A 430 -20.37 -3.73 -19.59
C ALA A 430 -21.45 -4.77 -19.26
N ARG A 431 -21.76 -5.65 -20.22
CA ARG A 431 -22.74 -6.73 -20.05
C ARG A 431 -22.31 -7.74 -18.99
N ASP A 432 -21.06 -8.20 -19.04
CA ASP A 432 -20.57 -9.19 -18.08
C ASP A 432 -20.48 -8.62 -16.67
N TRP A 433 -20.08 -7.35 -16.54
CA TRP A 433 -20.07 -6.67 -15.26
C TRP A 433 -21.47 -6.43 -14.68
N GLN A 434 -22.49 -6.15 -15.53
CA GLN A 434 -23.85 -5.92 -15.07
C GLN A 434 -24.61 -7.22 -14.75
N ARG A 435 -24.27 -8.34 -15.37
CA ARG A 435 -24.97 -9.61 -15.21
C ARG A 435 -25.18 -10.06 -13.75
N PRO A 436 -24.22 -9.96 -12.81
CA PRO A 436 -24.44 -10.31 -11.41
C PRO A 436 -25.45 -9.42 -10.68
N PHE A 437 -25.79 -8.27 -11.25
CA PHE A 437 -26.76 -7.32 -10.69
C PHE A 437 -28.17 -7.50 -11.25
N GLU A 438 -28.40 -8.39 -12.23
CA GLU A 438 -29.74 -8.65 -12.79
C GLU A 438 -30.72 -9.06 -11.68
N GLY A 439 -31.83 -8.31 -11.55
CA GLY A 439 -32.80 -8.45 -10.44
C GLY A 439 -32.31 -7.94 -9.08
N ARG A 440 -31.14 -7.30 -9.03
CA ARG A 440 -30.51 -6.74 -7.83
C ARG A 440 -29.94 -5.33 -8.11
N GLU A 441 -30.49 -4.61 -9.05
CA GLU A 441 -29.99 -3.32 -9.54
C GLU A 441 -29.86 -2.28 -8.40
N ALA A 442 -30.73 -2.37 -7.39
CA ALA A 442 -30.67 -1.55 -6.18
C ALA A 442 -29.35 -1.72 -5.38
N MET A 443 -28.59 -2.79 -5.62
CA MET A 443 -27.28 -2.99 -5.00
C MET A 443 -26.15 -2.23 -5.68
N VAL A 444 -26.31 -1.77 -6.92
CA VAL A 444 -25.24 -1.06 -7.66
C VAL A 444 -24.67 0.12 -6.89
N PRO A 445 -25.49 1.07 -6.37
CA PRO A 445 -24.96 2.15 -5.54
C PRO A 445 -24.26 1.64 -4.27
N ALA A 446 -24.84 0.62 -3.62
CA ALA A 446 -24.29 0.07 -2.39
C ALA A 446 -22.93 -0.64 -2.58
N VAL A 447 -22.65 -1.14 -3.78
CA VAL A 447 -21.35 -1.73 -4.14
C VAL A 447 -20.34 -0.65 -4.51
N LEU A 448 -20.75 0.36 -5.27
CA LEU A 448 -19.85 1.39 -5.79
C LEU A 448 -19.53 2.48 -4.76
N LEU A 449 -20.50 2.91 -3.96
CA LEU A 449 -20.36 4.09 -3.10
C LEU A 449 -20.22 3.73 -1.62
N ALA A 450 -19.40 4.50 -0.90
CA ALA A 450 -19.17 4.32 0.54
C ALA A 450 -20.34 4.80 1.42
N ALA A 451 -21.17 5.67 0.88
CA ALA A 451 -22.37 6.22 1.50
C ALA A 451 -23.43 6.49 0.42
N ALA A 452 -24.57 7.02 0.80
CA ALA A 452 -25.59 7.47 -0.15
C ALA A 452 -24.98 8.48 -1.14
N PRO A 453 -25.41 8.47 -2.42
CA PRO A 453 -24.95 9.47 -3.39
C PRO A 453 -25.19 10.89 -2.88
N ALA A 454 -24.26 11.80 -3.14
CA ALA A 454 -24.41 13.22 -2.80
C ALA A 454 -25.41 13.92 -3.73
N GLY A 455 -25.57 13.42 -4.96
CA GLY A 455 -26.52 13.92 -5.95
C GLY A 455 -27.68 12.95 -6.18
N SER A 456 -28.41 13.19 -7.27
CA SER A 456 -29.47 12.30 -7.75
C SER A 456 -29.00 11.66 -9.07
N PRO A 457 -28.22 10.56 -9.03
CA PRO A 457 -27.76 9.92 -10.24
C PRO A 457 -28.98 9.42 -11.07
N SER A 458 -28.93 9.67 -12.37
CA SER A 458 -29.99 9.33 -13.30
C SER A 458 -29.45 8.54 -14.50
N GLY A 459 -30.34 7.89 -15.23
CA GLY A 459 -29.99 7.02 -16.37
C GLY A 459 -30.33 5.57 -16.10
N GLU A 460 -30.04 4.72 -17.06
CA GLU A 460 -30.21 3.27 -16.97
C GLU A 460 -28.91 2.56 -17.36
N GLY A 461 -28.72 1.34 -16.87
CA GLY A 461 -27.56 0.52 -17.22
C GLY A 461 -26.23 1.22 -16.94
N MET A 462 -25.36 1.30 -17.94
CA MET A 462 -24.03 1.93 -17.80
C MET A 462 -24.08 3.44 -17.63
N ASP A 463 -25.11 4.14 -18.09
CA ASP A 463 -25.23 5.58 -17.89
C ASP A 463 -25.51 5.90 -16.41
N TYR A 464 -26.33 5.06 -15.75
CA TYR A 464 -26.51 5.14 -14.30
C TYR A 464 -25.20 4.86 -13.54
N VAL A 465 -24.46 3.85 -13.95
CA VAL A 465 -23.13 3.56 -13.36
C VAL A 465 -22.18 4.76 -13.53
N ARG A 466 -22.10 5.35 -14.71
CA ARG A 466 -21.28 6.54 -14.97
C ARG A 466 -21.69 7.72 -14.08
N ALA A 467 -23.00 7.90 -13.86
CA ALA A 467 -23.50 8.94 -12.96
C ALA A 467 -23.05 8.71 -11.52
N LEU A 468 -23.04 7.45 -11.03
CA LEU A 468 -22.51 7.08 -9.71
C LEU A 468 -21.00 7.30 -9.61
N LEU A 469 -20.23 6.98 -10.65
CA LEU A 469 -18.78 7.19 -10.68
C LEU A 469 -18.41 8.68 -10.72
N ALA A 470 -19.27 9.52 -11.27
CA ALA A 470 -19.10 10.97 -11.27
C ALA A 470 -19.46 11.62 -9.92
N ASP A 471 -20.22 10.92 -9.06
CA ASP A 471 -20.59 11.39 -7.73
C ASP A 471 -19.36 11.55 -6.82
N PRO A 472 -19.27 12.65 -6.04
CA PRO A 472 -18.14 12.85 -5.11
C PRO A 472 -17.91 11.69 -4.13
N VAL A 473 -18.95 10.98 -3.74
CA VAL A 473 -18.88 9.84 -2.80
C VAL A 473 -18.04 8.68 -3.38
N TYR A 474 -17.92 8.54 -4.71
CA TYR A 474 -17.03 7.55 -5.30
C TYR A 474 -15.54 7.78 -5.00
N GLN A 475 -15.16 9.01 -4.65
CA GLN A 475 -13.80 9.34 -4.23
C GLN A 475 -13.48 8.90 -2.80
N LEU A 476 -14.48 8.40 -2.06
CA LEU A 476 -14.39 8.03 -0.65
C LEU A 476 -14.41 6.51 -0.44
N LYS A 477 -13.94 6.09 0.72
CA LYS A 477 -13.94 4.68 1.15
C LYS A 477 -14.30 4.53 2.62
#